data_a2e295245f8faa1e30130311fcf340a4
#
_entry.id   a2e295245f8faa1e30130311fcf340a4
#
_cell.length_a   1.000
_cell.length_b   1.000
_cell.length_c   1.000
_cell.angle_alpha   90.00
_cell.angle_beta   90.00
_cell.angle_gamma   90.00
#
_symmetry.space_group_name_H-M   'P 1'
#
loop_
_entity.id
_entity.type
_entity.pdbx_description
1 polymer ?
#
loop_
_entity_poly.entity_id
_entity_poly.type
_entity_poly.pdbx_seq_one_letter_code
_entity_poly.pdbx_strand_id
1 'polypeptide(L)'
;WIIDLKSQKVLFHTLVAHGKNTGEEFANNFSNVSGSLKSSLGFFVTGTTYQGSNGLSLYLDGMERGTNHNARSRYIVMHGADYVSEEFIDENGRLGRSFGCPAVSRELEEEIIYTLAEGTCLFSYFPDSKYLSDSRLLDTEGLFALNQRL
;
A
#
# COMPACT_ATOMS: atom_id res chain seq x y z
N TRP A 1 2.67 -2.03 -9.27
CA TRP A 1 1.81 -2.11 -10.45
C TRP A 1 0.52 -1.34 -10.20
N ILE A 2 0.16 -0.43 -11.11
CA ILE A 2 -1.16 0.20 -11.17
C ILE A 2 -1.81 -0.25 -12.46
N ILE A 3 -3.00 -0.84 -12.35
CA ILE A 3 -3.69 -1.51 -13.45
C ILE A 3 -5.09 -0.90 -13.60
N ASP A 4 -5.42 -0.42 -14.80
CA ASP A 4 -6.79 -0.11 -15.16
C ASP A 4 -7.52 -1.41 -15.52
N LEU A 5 -8.40 -1.86 -14.63
CA LEU A 5 -9.14 -3.10 -14.80
C LEU A 5 -10.14 -3.03 -15.96
N LYS A 6 -10.65 -1.85 -16.29
CA LYS A 6 -11.60 -1.67 -17.40
C LYS A 6 -10.94 -1.84 -18.77
N SER A 7 -9.79 -1.21 -18.96
CA SER A 7 -9.02 -1.32 -20.21
C SER A 7 -8.02 -2.47 -20.20
N GLN A 8 -7.82 -3.14 -19.05
CA GLN A 8 -6.84 -4.21 -18.83
C GLN A 8 -5.40 -3.75 -19.16
N LYS A 9 -5.07 -2.50 -18.85
CA LYS A 9 -3.75 -1.93 -19.10
C LYS A 9 -3.00 -1.67 -17.80
N VAL A 10 -1.69 -1.91 -17.82
CA VAL A 10 -0.78 -1.42 -16.80
C VAL A 10 -0.55 0.07 -17.06
N LEU A 11 -0.93 0.90 -16.08
CA LEU A 11 -0.68 2.35 -16.10
C LEU A 11 0.71 2.67 -15.57
N PHE A 12 1.09 2.06 -14.42
CA PHE A 12 2.40 2.23 -13.82
C PHE A 12 2.99 0.91 -13.37
N HIS A 13 4.30 0.76 -13.57
CA HIS A 13 5.13 -0.26 -12.96
C HIS A 13 6.36 0.43 -12.38
N THR A 14 6.37 0.69 -11.09
CA THR A 14 7.38 1.49 -10.42
C THR A 14 7.76 0.93 -9.06
N LEU A 15 8.84 1.44 -8.50
CA LEU A 15 9.32 1.12 -7.16
C LEU A 15 8.40 1.72 -6.10
N VAL A 16 8.28 1.01 -4.97
CA VAL A 16 7.53 1.47 -3.80
C VAL A 16 8.32 1.12 -2.55
N ALA A 17 8.65 2.12 -1.75
CA ALA A 17 9.30 1.88 -0.47
C ALA A 17 8.28 1.48 0.61
N HIS A 18 8.72 0.65 1.53
CA HIS A 18 7.95 0.15 2.67
C HIS A 18 8.46 0.71 4.02
N GLY A 19 7.80 0.34 5.12
CA GLY A 19 8.17 0.74 6.47
C GLY A 19 9.51 0.16 6.92
N LYS A 20 10.31 0.95 7.67
CA LYS A 20 11.68 0.57 8.05
C LYS A 20 11.77 -0.72 8.89
N ASN A 21 10.74 -1.03 9.66
CA ASN A 21 10.70 -2.27 10.45
C ASN A 21 9.99 -3.41 9.70
N THR A 22 9.60 -3.19 8.44
CA THR A 22 9.03 -4.24 7.56
C THR A 22 10.13 -5.15 7.01
N GLY A 23 11.33 -4.65 6.86
CA GLY A 23 12.51 -5.37 6.37
C GLY A 23 13.61 -4.41 5.92
N GLU A 24 14.70 -4.96 5.45
CA GLU A 24 15.81 -4.16 4.89
C GLU A 24 15.55 -3.84 3.41
N GLU A 25 15.97 -4.69 2.51
CA GLU A 25 15.70 -4.58 1.08
C GLU A 25 14.30 -5.11 0.75
N PHE A 26 13.93 -6.26 1.31
CA PHE A 26 12.66 -6.93 1.07
C PHE A 26 11.71 -6.81 2.26
N ALA A 27 10.46 -6.50 1.95
CA ALA A 27 9.37 -6.48 2.92
C ALA A 27 9.00 -7.91 3.32
N ASN A 28 9.17 -8.28 4.58
CA ASN A 28 8.91 -9.63 5.10
C ASN A 28 8.26 -9.65 6.49
N ASN A 29 7.98 -8.50 7.09
CA ASN A 29 7.45 -8.40 8.44
C ASN A 29 6.44 -7.24 8.53
N PHE A 30 5.18 -7.57 8.72
CA PHE A 30 4.05 -6.65 8.63
C PHE A 30 3.35 -6.46 9.97
N SER A 31 2.61 -5.37 10.14
CA SER A 31 1.90 -5.10 11.40
C SER A 31 0.76 -4.12 11.22
N ASN A 32 -0.28 -4.28 12.02
CA ASN A 32 -1.39 -3.34 12.18
C ASN A 32 -1.29 -2.52 13.49
N VAL A 33 -0.18 -2.68 14.24
CA VAL A 33 0.02 -2.04 15.55
C VAL A 33 0.55 -0.62 15.35
N SER A 34 -0.03 0.34 16.08
CA SER A 34 0.46 1.74 16.09
C SER A 34 1.89 1.82 16.60
N GLY A 35 2.71 2.68 15.99
CA GLY A 35 4.11 2.84 16.35
C GLY A 35 5.04 1.70 15.94
N SER A 36 4.55 0.65 15.29
CA SER A 36 5.36 -0.47 14.82
C SER A 36 6.39 -0.10 13.76
N LEU A 37 6.16 0.99 13.03
CA LEU A 37 6.95 1.45 11.87
C LEU A 37 7.02 0.40 10.75
N LYS A 38 5.99 -0.47 10.70
CA LYS A 38 5.82 -1.52 9.70
C LYS A 38 4.67 -1.19 8.76
N SER A 39 4.80 -1.59 7.52
CA SER A 39 3.69 -1.66 6.58
C SER A 39 2.68 -2.72 7.01
N SER A 40 1.45 -2.62 6.53
CA SER A 40 0.42 -3.63 6.74
C SER A 40 0.14 -4.36 5.43
N LEU A 41 -0.23 -5.63 5.53
CA LEU A 41 -0.74 -6.43 4.40
C LEU A 41 -2.21 -6.09 4.10
N GLY A 42 -2.67 -6.55 2.95
CA GLY A 42 -4.08 -6.66 2.65
C GLY A 42 -4.63 -5.55 1.77
N PHE A 43 -5.94 -5.50 1.71
CA PHE A 43 -6.68 -4.58 0.88
C PHE A 43 -6.97 -3.27 1.59
N PHE A 44 -6.80 -2.18 0.83
CA PHE A 44 -7.14 -0.83 1.24
C PHE A 44 -8.05 -0.19 0.20
N VAL A 45 -8.86 0.74 0.64
CA VAL A 45 -9.56 1.69 -0.23
C VAL A 45 -8.89 3.04 -0.07
N THR A 46 -8.60 3.70 -1.18
CA THR A 46 -8.02 5.04 -1.17
C THR A 46 -9.07 6.08 -0.84
N GLY A 47 -8.68 7.06 -0.04
CA GLY A 47 -9.53 8.20 0.30
C GLY A 47 -9.22 9.44 -0.53
N THR A 48 -9.46 10.62 0.07
CA THR A 48 -9.11 11.92 -0.49
C THR A 48 -7.61 12.20 -0.36
N THR A 49 -7.14 13.14 -1.13
CA THR A 49 -5.79 13.70 -1.01
C THR A 49 -5.72 14.81 0.01
N TYR A 50 -4.53 15.10 0.54
CA TYR A 50 -4.25 16.25 1.40
C TYR A 50 -2.78 16.64 1.32
N GLN A 51 -2.47 17.87 1.78
CA GLN A 51 -1.08 18.31 1.96
C GLN A 51 -0.62 18.00 3.38
N GLY A 52 0.32 17.05 3.49
CA GLY A 52 0.89 16.61 4.76
C GLY A 52 2.35 17.05 4.93
N SER A 53 3.01 16.53 5.97
CA SER A 53 4.45 16.79 6.21
C SER A 53 5.36 16.23 5.12
N ASN A 54 4.89 15.24 4.38
CA ASN A 54 5.61 14.64 3.24
C ASN A 54 5.17 15.22 1.88
N GLY A 55 4.39 16.29 1.84
CA GLY A 55 3.79 16.86 0.64
C GLY A 55 2.43 16.25 0.32
N LEU A 56 2.13 16.09 -0.97
CA LEU A 56 0.89 15.49 -1.43
C LEU A 56 0.78 14.06 -0.91
N SER A 57 -0.31 13.77 -0.25
CA SER A 57 -0.55 12.50 0.41
C SER A 57 -1.94 11.98 0.13
N LEU A 58 -2.10 10.65 0.09
CA LEU A 58 -3.35 9.96 -0.17
C LEU A 58 -3.73 9.10 1.03
N TYR A 59 -4.90 9.33 1.59
CA TYR A 59 -5.41 8.50 2.67
C TYR A 59 -5.66 7.06 2.23
N LEU A 60 -5.37 6.11 3.14
CA LEU A 60 -5.62 4.69 2.95
C LEU A 60 -6.48 4.15 4.10
N ASP A 61 -7.62 3.56 3.76
CA ASP A 61 -8.49 2.88 4.70
C ASP A 61 -8.31 1.38 4.57
N GLY A 62 -7.81 0.74 5.64
CA GLY A 62 -7.63 -0.70 5.68
C GLY A 62 -8.94 -1.44 5.82
N MET A 63 -9.18 -2.41 4.95
CA MET A 63 -10.46 -3.11 4.82
C MET A 63 -10.53 -4.41 5.63
N GLU A 64 -9.42 -4.83 6.26
CA GLU A 64 -9.33 -6.14 6.89
C GLU A 64 -9.05 -6.03 8.40
N ARG A 65 -10.05 -6.46 9.20
CA ARG A 65 -9.97 -6.43 10.65
C ARG A 65 -8.82 -7.34 11.14
N GLY A 66 -7.97 -6.81 12.03
CA GLY A 66 -6.79 -7.53 12.53
C GLY A 66 -5.55 -7.32 11.66
N THR A 67 -5.70 -7.10 10.35
CA THR A 67 -4.61 -7.02 9.38
C THR A 67 -4.17 -5.58 9.08
N ASN A 68 -5.12 -4.67 8.77
CA ASN A 68 -4.81 -3.30 8.38
C ASN A 68 -5.85 -2.25 8.78
N HIS A 69 -6.92 -2.61 9.47
CA HIS A 69 -8.04 -1.70 9.82
C HIS A 69 -7.62 -0.46 10.62
N ASN A 70 -6.43 -0.47 11.22
CA ASN A 70 -5.86 0.69 11.92
C ASN A 70 -5.10 1.65 10.99
N ALA A 71 -5.04 1.40 9.69
CA ALA A 71 -4.22 2.18 8.76
C ALA A 71 -4.49 3.69 8.89
N ARG A 72 -5.75 4.12 8.84
CA ARG A 72 -6.14 5.53 8.99
C ARG A 72 -5.66 6.12 10.33
N SER A 73 -5.92 5.46 11.43
CA SER A 73 -5.53 5.92 12.78
C SER A 73 -4.02 5.88 13.03
N ARG A 74 -3.30 5.07 12.27
CA ARG A 74 -1.83 4.99 12.25
C ARG A 74 -1.19 5.99 11.31
N TYR A 75 -1.97 6.80 10.61
CA TYR A 75 -1.50 7.72 9.57
C TYR A 75 -0.73 7.02 8.44
N ILE A 76 -1.15 5.81 8.08
CA ILE A 76 -0.65 5.12 6.90
C ILE A 76 -1.31 5.75 5.68
N VAL A 77 -0.49 6.38 4.85
CA VAL A 77 -0.89 7.11 3.64
C VAL A 77 0.07 6.77 2.50
N MET A 78 -0.32 6.97 1.26
CA MET A 78 0.64 7.00 0.15
C MET A 78 1.17 8.42 -0.01
N HIS A 79 2.48 8.57 -0.22
CA HIS A 79 3.14 9.85 -0.44
C HIS A 79 4.38 9.69 -1.32
N GLY A 80 4.89 10.78 -1.86
CA GLY A 80 6.17 10.79 -2.55
C GLY A 80 7.36 10.88 -1.58
N ALA A 81 8.52 10.36 -2.00
CA ALA A 81 9.75 10.49 -1.23
C ALA A 81 10.99 10.45 -2.12
N ASP A 82 11.97 11.30 -1.78
CA ASP A 82 13.24 11.40 -2.52
C ASP A 82 14.09 10.12 -2.40
N TYR A 83 13.87 9.34 -1.33
CA TYR A 83 14.53 8.06 -1.11
C TYR A 83 13.94 6.90 -1.94
N VAL A 84 13.03 7.20 -2.88
CA VAL A 84 12.46 6.23 -3.83
C VAL A 84 12.94 6.62 -5.23
N SER A 85 14.20 6.32 -5.51
CA SER A 85 14.83 6.55 -6.81
C SER A 85 15.96 5.56 -7.08
N GLU A 86 16.34 5.42 -8.33
CA GLU A 86 17.49 4.59 -8.72
C GLU A 86 18.78 5.19 -8.16
N GLU A 87 18.94 6.51 -8.16
CA GLU A 87 20.09 7.20 -7.59
C GLU A 87 20.26 6.87 -6.10
N PHE A 88 19.15 6.84 -5.35
CA PHE A 88 19.21 6.45 -3.93
C PHE A 88 19.63 5.00 -3.76
N ILE A 89 19.22 4.09 -4.66
CA ILE A 89 19.64 2.69 -4.65
C ILE A 89 21.13 2.59 -4.96
N ASP A 90 21.63 3.32 -5.95
CA ASP A 90 23.04 3.31 -6.34
C ASP A 90 23.96 3.77 -5.19
N GLU A 91 23.53 4.76 -4.43
CA GLU A 91 24.26 5.28 -3.28
C GLU A 91 24.17 4.41 -2.01
N ASN A 92 23.05 3.73 -1.80
CA ASN A 92 22.71 3.10 -0.51
C ASN A 92 22.49 1.58 -0.60
N GLY A 93 22.54 1.00 -1.82
CA GLY A 93 22.34 -0.42 -2.09
C GLY A 93 20.88 -0.89 -2.01
N ARG A 94 19.93 -0.01 -1.70
CA ARG A 94 18.47 -0.27 -1.64
C ARG A 94 17.68 1.05 -1.60
N LEU A 95 16.36 0.98 -1.73
CA LEU A 95 15.47 2.11 -1.44
C LEU A 95 15.56 2.57 0.03
N GLY A 96 15.24 3.84 0.28
CA GLY A 96 14.92 4.29 1.61
C GLY A 96 13.65 3.65 2.16
N ARG A 97 13.29 3.98 3.40
CA ARG A 97 12.16 3.34 4.11
C ARG A 97 11.35 4.37 4.87
N SER A 98 10.04 4.22 4.81
CA SER A 98 9.08 5.04 5.54
C SER A 98 8.91 4.58 7.01
N PHE A 99 7.92 5.16 7.69
CA PHE A 99 7.46 4.68 9.00
C PHE A 99 6.22 3.76 8.91
N GLY A 100 6.02 3.14 7.74
CA GLY A 100 4.94 2.19 7.48
C GLY A 100 4.15 2.48 6.22
N CYS A 101 4.22 3.71 5.71
CA CYS A 101 3.54 4.16 4.50
C CYS A 101 4.11 3.50 3.24
N PRO A 102 3.31 3.21 2.23
CA PRO A 102 3.82 3.01 0.88
C PRO A 102 4.28 4.37 0.33
N ALA A 103 5.55 4.47 -0.08
CA ALA A 103 6.09 5.69 -0.68
C ALA A 103 6.53 5.43 -2.12
N VAL A 104 6.17 6.36 -3.01
CA VAL A 104 6.52 6.36 -4.44
C VAL A 104 7.58 7.43 -4.73
N SER A 105 8.15 7.44 -5.94
CA SER A 105 9.10 8.49 -6.31
C SER A 105 8.43 9.88 -6.35
N ARG A 106 9.20 10.93 -6.05
CA ARG A 106 8.72 12.31 -6.17
C ARG A 106 8.28 12.65 -7.59
N GLU A 107 8.96 12.12 -8.57
CA GLU A 107 8.67 12.35 -9.98
C GLU A 107 7.27 11.88 -10.39
N LEU A 108 6.83 10.73 -9.83
CA LEU A 108 5.54 10.11 -10.16
C LEU A 108 4.44 10.38 -9.11
N GLU A 109 4.76 11.10 -8.03
CA GLU A 109 3.88 11.31 -6.88
C GLU A 109 2.50 11.84 -7.28
N GLU A 110 2.47 12.95 -7.99
CA GLU A 110 1.21 13.60 -8.36
C GLU A 110 0.37 12.73 -9.28
N GLU A 111 0.98 12.19 -10.32
CA GLU A 111 0.28 11.38 -11.31
C GLU A 111 -0.30 10.10 -10.70
N ILE A 112 0.49 9.40 -9.87
CA ILE A 112 0.05 8.20 -9.18
C ILE A 112 -1.06 8.50 -8.16
N ILE A 113 -0.86 9.53 -7.31
CA ILE A 113 -1.81 9.84 -6.24
C ILE A 113 -3.16 10.27 -6.82
N TYR A 114 -3.18 11.13 -7.84
CA TYR A 114 -4.43 11.55 -8.48
C TYR A 114 -5.10 10.42 -9.27
N THR A 115 -4.31 9.51 -9.86
CA THR A 115 -4.87 8.31 -10.52
C THR A 115 -5.57 7.37 -9.55
N LEU A 116 -5.05 7.28 -8.32
CA LEU A 116 -5.57 6.34 -7.33
C LEU A 116 -6.58 6.96 -6.34
N ALA A 117 -6.75 8.28 -6.30
CA ALA A 117 -7.60 8.93 -5.31
C ALA A 117 -9.07 8.49 -5.42
N GLU A 118 -9.80 8.62 -4.29
CA GLU A 118 -11.26 8.54 -4.20
C GLU A 118 -11.86 7.17 -4.56
N GLY A 119 -11.46 6.12 -3.84
CA GLY A 119 -12.17 4.84 -3.86
C GLY A 119 -11.52 3.74 -4.69
N THR A 120 -10.25 3.91 -5.07
CA THR A 120 -9.50 2.86 -5.77
C THR A 120 -9.02 1.78 -4.78
N CYS A 121 -9.00 0.54 -5.22
CA CYS A 121 -8.46 -0.58 -4.45
C CYS A 121 -6.92 -0.59 -4.51
N LEU A 122 -6.27 -0.65 -3.34
CA LEU A 122 -4.84 -0.93 -3.21
C LEU A 122 -4.65 -2.26 -2.49
N PHE A 123 -3.81 -3.14 -3.03
CA PHE A 123 -3.49 -4.42 -2.42
C PHE A 123 -2.00 -4.51 -2.05
N SER A 124 -1.72 -4.52 -0.75
CA SER A 124 -0.38 -4.77 -0.21
C SER A 124 -0.17 -6.27 -0.06
N TYR A 125 0.56 -6.86 -1.00
CA TYR A 125 0.75 -8.30 -1.11
C TYR A 125 2.11 -8.76 -0.58
N PHE A 126 2.09 -9.87 0.13
CA PHE A 126 3.23 -10.72 0.43
C PHE A 126 2.73 -12.17 0.54
N PRO A 127 3.50 -13.19 0.15
CA PRO A 127 3.06 -14.59 0.21
C PRO A 127 3.13 -15.15 1.65
N ASP A 128 2.51 -14.45 2.60
CA ASP A 128 2.31 -14.92 3.97
C ASP A 128 1.18 -15.95 4.00
N SER A 129 1.51 -17.20 4.33
CA SER A 129 0.56 -18.30 4.29
C SER A 129 -0.61 -18.10 5.25
N LYS A 130 -0.37 -17.49 6.42
CA LYS A 130 -1.44 -17.20 7.38
C LYS A 130 -2.37 -16.12 6.84
N TYR A 131 -1.83 -15.01 6.32
CA TYR A 131 -2.64 -13.97 5.72
C TYR A 131 -3.48 -14.52 4.55
N LEU A 132 -2.86 -15.27 3.64
CA LEU A 132 -3.55 -15.82 2.46
C LEU A 132 -4.68 -16.80 2.83
N SER A 133 -4.54 -17.56 3.94
CA SER A 133 -5.60 -18.46 4.41
C SER A 133 -6.70 -17.76 5.20
N ASP A 134 -6.39 -16.66 5.88
CA ASP A 134 -7.31 -16.01 6.82
C ASP A 134 -8.10 -14.85 6.18
N SER A 135 -7.62 -14.31 5.06
CA SER A 135 -8.26 -13.17 4.40
C SER A 135 -9.58 -13.54 3.74
N ARG A 136 -10.67 -12.97 4.24
CA ARG A 136 -12.01 -13.15 3.63
C ARG A 136 -12.14 -12.51 2.24
N LEU A 137 -11.32 -11.51 1.93
CA LEU A 137 -11.35 -10.85 0.62
C LEU A 137 -10.62 -11.66 -0.45
N LEU A 138 -9.81 -12.65 -0.04
CA LEU A 138 -9.19 -13.63 -0.93
C LEU A 138 -9.98 -14.94 -1.03
N ASP A 139 -11.00 -15.13 -0.18
CA ASP A 139 -11.91 -16.29 -0.25
C ASP A 139 -12.93 -16.07 -1.38
N THR A 140 -12.54 -16.40 -2.59
CA THR A 140 -13.39 -16.25 -3.79
C THR A 140 -14.64 -17.14 -3.74
N GLU A 141 -14.59 -18.32 -3.12
CA GLU A 141 -15.74 -19.23 -2.99
C GLU A 141 -16.79 -18.64 -2.03
N GLY A 142 -16.36 -18.11 -0.89
CA GLY A 142 -17.23 -17.42 0.06
C GLY A 142 -17.87 -16.15 -0.51
N LEU A 143 -17.13 -15.37 -1.30
CA LEU A 143 -17.63 -14.17 -1.97
C LEU A 143 -18.68 -14.49 -3.04
N PHE A 144 -18.48 -15.53 -3.86
CA PHE A 144 -19.46 -15.97 -4.85
C PHE A 144 -20.74 -16.50 -4.19
N ALA A 145 -20.64 -17.22 -3.06
CA ALA A 145 -21.81 -17.71 -2.32
C ALA A 145 -22.65 -16.57 -1.71
N LEU A 146 -22.01 -15.46 -1.30
CA LEU A 146 -22.71 -14.27 -0.81
C LEU A 146 -23.50 -13.55 -1.95
N ASN A 147 -22.89 -13.42 -3.13
CA ASN A 147 -23.55 -12.76 -4.28
C ASN A 147 -24.75 -13.54 -4.84
N GLN A 148 -24.84 -14.85 -4.60
CA GLN A 148 -26.02 -15.64 -5.00
C GLN A 148 -27.21 -15.52 -4.05
N ARG A 149 -27.04 -14.84 -2.90
CA ARG A 149 -28.12 -14.64 -1.89
C ARG A 149 -28.73 -13.24 -1.92
N LEU A 150 -28.25 -12.36 -2.79
CA LEU A 150 -28.78 -11.03 -3.08
C LEU A 150 -29.59 -11.04 -4.38
#